data_6839693e717a035c18299585cfb7849e
#
_entry.id   6839693e717a035c18299585cfb7849e
#
_cell.length_a   1.000
_cell.length_b   1.000
_cell.length_c   1.000
_cell.angle_alpha   90.00
_cell.angle_beta   90.00
_cell.angle_gamma   90.00
#
_symmetry.space_group_name_H-M   'P 1'
#
loop_
_entity.id
_entity.type
_entity.pdbx_description
1 polymer ?
#
loop_
_entity_poly.entity_id
_entity_poly.type
_entity_poly.pdbx_seq_one_letter_code
_entity_poly.pdbx_strand_id
1 'polypeptide(L)'
;MTLIDLSRDIYHKMPRLLNHPSTVIAPYSTHAEIREADGYTFSAATLALAMGDHAGTHVDAPCHFDSRDGAKSIDEMPLETFFTEAICLDLSHKPLKSDVSIADLERALCAANVIIRPKDTVLLHMDFFRRCYGREGYLTDFPGLTKESATWLARRGIGMFGVEAVSPGRPGRNNFEVHHVCRDHGITHMEGLVNLDKLVGKGRFRFIGFPLKIKGGTGSPIRAVAWLESQRQRNAEAFKCQ
;
A
#
# COMPACT_ATOMS: atom_id res chain seq x y z
N MET A 1 -17.21 5.27 -14.15
CA MET A 1 -16.54 4.95 -12.89
C MET A 1 -15.80 3.63 -13.07
N THR A 2 -14.53 3.57 -12.79
CA THR A 2 -13.75 2.31 -12.83
C THR A 2 -12.97 2.17 -11.52
N LEU A 3 -13.09 1.03 -10.87
CA LEU A 3 -12.29 0.67 -9.71
C LEU A 3 -11.20 -0.30 -10.16
N ILE A 4 -9.97 -0.05 -9.72
CA ILE A 4 -8.82 -0.95 -9.92
C ILE A 4 -8.39 -1.44 -8.55
N ASP A 5 -8.41 -2.75 -8.36
CA ASP A 5 -7.90 -3.41 -7.17
C ASP A 5 -6.37 -3.42 -7.20
N LEU A 6 -5.78 -2.87 -6.16
CA LEU A 6 -4.33 -2.75 -6.00
C LEU A 6 -3.78 -3.71 -4.94
N SER A 7 -4.62 -4.65 -4.46
CA SER A 7 -4.27 -5.55 -3.38
C SER A 7 -3.96 -6.94 -3.90
N ARG A 8 -2.93 -7.55 -3.35
CA ARG A 8 -2.62 -8.97 -3.56
C ARG A 8 -3.49 -9.86 -2.66
N ASP A 9 -3.68 -11.09 -3.07
CA ASP A 9 -4.38 -12.08 -2.27
C ASP A 9 -3.66 -12.38 -0.96
N ILE A 10 -4.43 -12.62 0.10
CA ILE A 10 -3.96 -13.17 1.37
C ILE A 10 -4.29 -14.66 1.38
N TYR A 11 -3.29 -15.52 1.51
CA TYR A 11 -3.47 -16.97 1.52
C TYR A 11 -2.53 -17.66 2.50
N HIS A 12 -2.84 -18.93 2.82
CA HIS A 12 -2.06 -19.73 3.75
C HIS A 12 -0.60 -19.86 3.31
N LYS A 13 0.33 -19.50 4.20
CA LYS A 13 1.79 -19.53 3.97
C LYS A 13 2.27 -18.63 2.82
N MET A 14 1.56 -17.52 2.54
CA MET A 14 2.04 -16.55 1.57
C MET A 14 3.46 -16.05 1.92
N PRO A 15 4.27 -15.59 0.92
CA PRO A 15 5.59 -15.03 1.15
C PRO A 15 5.56 -13.85 2.12
N ARG A 16 6.49 -13.84 3.08
CA ARG A 16 6.63 -12.82 4.14
C ARG A 16 8.09 -12.59 4.49
N LEU A 17 8.42 -11.45 5.06
CA LEU A 17 9.72 -11.26 5.71
C LEU A 17 9.84 -12.22 6.90
N LEU A 18 11.07 -12.72 7.17
CA LEU A 18 11.30 -13.76 8.18
C LEU A 18 10.96 -13.31 9.60
N ASN A 19 11.06 -12.02 9.88
CA ASN A 19 10.72 -11.42 11.17
C ASN A 19 9.22 -11.17 11.39
N HIS A 20 8.37 -11.46 10.39
CA HIS A 20 6.92 -11.35 10.51
C HIS A 20 6.26 -12.72 10.73
N PRO A 21 5.11 -12.80 11.42
CA PRO A 21 4.37 -14.04 11.59
C PRO A 21 3.94 -14.65 10.26
N SER A 22 3.89 -15.99 10.19
CA SER A 22 3.33 -16.68 9.02
C SER A 22 1.82 -16.50 8.97
N THR A 23 1.29 -16.27 7.76
CA THR A 23 -0.15 -16.30 7.53
C THR A 23 -0.66 -17.74 7.61
N VAL A 24 -1.58 -18.00 8.51
CA VAL A 24 -2.26 -19.27 8.68
C VAL A 24 -3.75 -19.07 8.41
N ILE A 25 -4.28 -19.76 7.41
CA ILE A 25 -5.71 -19.77 7.08
C ILE A 25 -6.14 -21.23 7.05
N ALA A 26 -7.17 -21.55 7.83
CA ALA A 26 -7.72 -22.89 7.92
C ALA A 26 -9.25 -22.84 8.00
N PRO A 27 -9.97 -23.86 7.51
CA PRO A 27 -11.39 -23.99 7.79
C PRO A 27 -11.62 -24.06 9.31
N TYR A 28 -12.55 -23.26 9.83
CA TYR A 28 -13.05 -23.34 11.20
C TYR A 28 -14.37 -24.13 11.24
N SER A 29 -15.28 -23.84 10.31
CA SER A 29 -16.48 -24.60 10.07
C SER A 29 -16.74 -24.74 8.56
N THR A 30 -17.49 -25.76 8.17
CA THR A 30 -17.82 -26.05 6.77
C THR A 30 -19.34 -26.22 6.59
N HIS A 31 -19.82 -26.14 5.36
CA HIS A 31 -21.22 -26.40 5.04
C HIS A 31 -21.69 -27.86 5.33
N ALA A 32 -20.78 -28.79 5.66
CA ALA A 32 -21.14 -30.12 6.15
C ALA A 32 -21.75 -30.08 7.57
N GLU A 33 -21.54 -28.97 8.30
CA GLU A 33 -22.09 -28.74 9.63
C GLU A 33 -23.45 -28.04 9.52
N ILE A 34 -24.54 -28.81 9.50
CA ILE A 34 -25.91 -28.31 9.41
C ILE A 34 -26.40 -27.94 10.82
N ARG A 35 -27.02 -26.79 10.95
CA ARG A 35 -27.72 -26.34 12.16
C ARG A 35 -29.21 -26.30 11.90
N GLU A 36 -30.00 -26.71 12.88
CA GLU A 36 -31.46 -26.70 12.81
C GLU A 36 -32.03 -25.82 13.91
N ALA A 37 -33.00 -25.00 13.56
CA ALA A 37 -33.78 -24.21 14.49
C ALA A 37 -35.18 -23.95 13.92
N ASP A 38 -36.24 -24.22 14.75
CA ASP A 38 -37.63 -23.94 14.41
C ASP A 38 -38.09 -24.53 13.05
N GLY A 39 -37.59 -25.71 12.70
CA GLY A 39 -37.90 -26.39 11.42
C GLY A 39 -37.13 -25.87 10.22
N TYR A 40 -36.17 -24.92 10.39
CA TYR A 40 -35.30 -24.45 9.35
C TYR A 40 -33.91 -25.07 9.48
N THR A 41 -33.32 -25.42 8.34
CA THR A 41 -31.91 -25.84 8.25
C THR A 41 -31.05 -24.72 7.73
N PHE A 42 -29.86 -24.55 8.33
CA PHE A 42 -28.87 -23.55 7.94
C PHE A 42 -27.45 -24.13 7.97
N SER A 43 -26.64 -23.77 7.00
CA SER A 43 -25.21 -24.09 7.00
C SER A 43 -24.37 -22.84 6.72
N ALA A 44 -23.25 -22.71 7.41
CA ALA A 44 -22.30 -21.62 7.21
C ALA A 44 -20.86 -22.14 7.23
N ALA A 45 -20.04 -21.62 6.36
CA ALA A 45 -18.61 -21.86 6.37
C ALA A 45 -17.86 -20.65 6.95
N THR A 46 -16.83 -20.92 7.77
CA THR A 46 -16.00 -19.91 8.40
C THR A 46 -14.53 -20.31 8.30
N LEU A 47 -13.64 -19.33 8.08
CA LEU A 47 -12.21 -19.52 8.15
C LEU A 47 -11.65 -18.93 9.45
N ALA A 48 -10.69 -19.62 10.04
CA ALA A 48 -9.82 -19.08 11.07
C ALA A 48 -8.60 -18.46 10.40
N LEU A 49 -8.28 -17.21 10.78
CA LEU A 49 -7.13 -16.47 10.27
C LEU A 49 -6.19 -16.10 11.43
N ALA A 50 -4.89 -16.40 11.26
CA ALA A 50 -3.84 -15.87 12.11
C ALA A 50 -2.74 -15.30 11.18
N MET A 51 -2.43 -14.01 11.32
CA MET A 51 -1.43 -13.33 10.49
C MET A 51 -0.88 -12.10 11.20
N GLY A 52 0.28 -11.61 10.77
CA GLY A 52 0.79 -10.32 11.21
C GLY A 52 -0.04 -9.17 10.62
N ASP A 53 -0.02 -8.03 11.30
CA ASP A 53 -0.65 -6.78 10.85
C ASP A 53 0.03 -6.16 9.62
N HIS A 54 1.22 -6.65 9.25
CA HIS A 54 1.92 -6.33 7.99
C HIS A 54 1.78 -7.44 6.93
N ALA A 55 0.67 -8.19 6.92
CA ALA A 55 0.44 -9.24 5.94
C ALA A 55 -0.20 -8.69 4.66
N GLY A 56 0.26 -9.18 3.50
CA GLY A 56 -0.35 -8.84 2.23
C GLY A 56 -0.05 -7.41 1.75
N THR A 57 -1.01 -6.80 1.08
CA THR A 57 -1.01 -5.36 0.83
C THR A 57 -1.45 -4.68 2.11
N HIS A 58 -0.60 -3.84 2.68
CA HIS A 58 -0.81 -3.25 4.00
C HIS A 58 -0.30 -1.82 4.05
N VAL A 59 -0.68 -1.12 5.11
CA VAL A 59 -0.18 0.20 5.46
C VAL A 59 0.46 0.14 6.84
N ASP A 60 1.58 0.82 7.01
CA ASP A 60 2.25 0.97 8.30
C ASP A 60 1.65 2.10 9.13
N ALA A 61 1.57 1.90 10.43
CA ALA A 61 1.26 2.97 11.37
C ALA A 61 2.55 3.63 11.88
N PRO A 62 2.51 4.92 12.29
CA PRO A 62 3.68 5.60 12.85
C PRO A 62 4.39 4.84 13.97
N CYS A 63 3.66 4.18 14.87
CA CYS A 63 4.23 3.41 15.98
C CYS A 63 5.06 2.19 15.52
N HIS A 64 4.98 1.78 14.25
CA HIS A 64 5.83 0.73 13.70
C HIS A 64 7.30 1.14 13.63
N PHE A 65 7.57 2.38 13.27
CA PHE A 65 8.91 2.90 13.03
C PHE A 65 9.29 4.09 13.94
N ASP A 66 8.41 4.45 14.87
CA ASP A 66 8.62 5.51 15.83
C ASP A 66 8.37 4.99 17.25
N SER A 67 9.44 4.84 18.03
CA SER A 67 9.39 4.38 19.42
C SER A 67 9.13 5.50 20.44
N ARG A 68 8.93 6.73 20.00
CA ARG A 68 8.66 7.87 20.88
C ARG A 68 7.25 7.84 21.42
N ASP A 69 7.06 8.33 22.63
CA ASP A 69 5.73 8.48 23.22
C ASP A 69 4.81 9.33 22.33
N GLY A 70 3.57 8.87 22.16
CA GLY A 70 2.57 9.53 21.30
C GLY A 70 2.61 9.16 19.83
N ALA A 71 3.50 8.24 19.39
CA ALA A 71 3.44 7.66 18.06
C ALA A 71 2.11 6.91 17.88
N LYS A 72 1.34 7.30 16.86
CA LYS A 72 -0.01 6.78 16.63
C LYS A 72 0.00 5.32 16.16
N SER A 73 -0.88 4.53 16.75
CA SER A 73 -1.25 3.22 16.24
C SER A 73 -2.25 3.33 15.09
N ILE A 74 -2.49 2.23 14.37
CA ILE A 74 -3.32 2.22 13.17
C ILE A 74 -4.78 2.65 13.42
N ASP A 75 -5.33 2.31 14.57
CA ASP A 75 -6.70 2.66 14.98
C ASP A 75 -6.85 4.15 15.40
N GLU A 76 -5.74 4.83 15.64
CA GLU A 76 -5.68 6.26 15.99
C GLU A 76 -5.41 7.17 14.77
N MET A 77 -5.09 6.59 13.62
CA MET A 77 -4.83 7.37 12.40
C MET A 77 -6.12 7.96 11.83
N PRO A 78 -6.09 9.23 11.34
CA PRO A 78 -7.25 9.85 10.70
C PRO A 78 -7.66 9.08 9.43
N LEU A 79 -8.97 8.89 9.22
CA LEU A 79 -9.47 8.19 8.03
C LEU A 79 -9.12 8.91 6.73
N GLU A 80 -8.97 10.23 6.77
CA GLU A 80 -8.59 11.07 5.64
C GLU A 80 -7.20 10.72 5.07
N THR A 81 -6.34 10.08 5.88
CA THR A 81 -5.04 9.55 5.42
C THR A 81 -5.21 8.46 4.36
N PHE A 82 -6.32 7.71 4.41
CA PHE A 82 -6.57 6.52 3.59
C PHE A 82 -7.59 6.77 2.47
N PHE A 83 -8.03 8.01 2.30
CA PHE A 83 -8.91 8.46 1.23
C PHE A 83 -8.40 9.78 0.65
N THR A 84 -7.58 9.70 -0.40
CA THR A 84 -6.80 10.84 -0.90
C THR A 84 -6.89 10.96 -2.41
N GLU A 85 -6.49 12.10 -2.93
CA GLU A 85 -6.03 12.21 -4.32
C GLU A 85 -4.71 11.46 -4.46
N ALA A 86 -4.48 10.85 -5.62
CA ALA A 86 -3.29 10.06 -5.87
C ALA A 86 -2.75 10.21 -7.30
N ILE A 87 -1.48 9.91 -7.45
CA ILE A 87 -0.77 9.78 -8.73
C ILE A 87 0.04 8.49 -8.74
N CYS A 88 0.31 7.94 -9.92
CA CYS A 88 1.20 6.80 -10.08
C CYS A 88 2.38 7.19 -10.97
N LEU A 89 3.60 6.96 -10.47
CA LEU A 89 4.85 7.24 -11.16
C LEU A 89 5.43 5.95 -11.74
N ASP A 90 5.72 5.95 -13.03
CA ASP A 90 6.32 4.80 -13.71
C ASP A 90 7.83 4.76 -13.50
N LEU A 91 8.26 3.77 -12.73
CA LEU A 91 9.66 3.40 -12.46
C LEU A 91 9.95 1.96 -12.90
N SER A 92 9.12 1.38 -13.78
CA SER A 92 9.21 -0.02 -14.23
C SER A 92 10.53 -0.36 -14.91
N HIS A 93 11.20 0.66 -15.47
CA HIS A 93 12.53 0.54 -16.07
C HIS A 93 13.66 0.32 -15.06
N LYS A 94 13.40 0.48 -13.74
CA LYS A 94 14.46 0.35 -12.73
C LYS A 94 14.98 -1.10 -12.65
N PRO A 95 16.30 -1.29 -12.68
CA PRO A 95 16.89 -2.60 -12.43
C PRO A 95 16.54 -3.11 -11.03
N LEU A 96 16.51 -4.42 -10.87
CA LEU A 96 16.46 -5.04 -9.55
C LEU A 96 17.66 -4.59 -8.71
N LYS A 97 17.50 -4.53 -7.40
CA LYS A 97 18.55 -4.11 -6.42
C LYS A 97 19.06 -2.70 -6.66
N SER A 98 18.34 -1.84 -7.35
CA SER A 98 18.78 -0.47 -7.62
C SER A 98 18.11 0.55 -6.71
N ASP A 99 18.75 1.69 -6.54
CA ASP A 99 18.19 2.83 -5.83
C ASP A 99 17.29 3.65 -6.75
N VAL A 100 16.17 4.12 -6.21
CA VAL A 100 15.30 5.11 -6.82
C VAL A 100 15.78 6.48 -6.36
N SER A 101 16.40 7.24 -7.26
CA SER A 101 16.95 8.57 -7.00
C SER A 101 15.89 9.67 -7.16
N ILE A 102 16.22 10.88 -6.72
CA ILE A 102 15.40 12.09 -6.98
C ILE A 102 15.22 12.29 -8.48
N ALA A 103 16.26 12.13 -9.28
CA ALA A 103 16.21 12.29 -10.73
C ALA A 103 15.28 11.26 -11.40
N ASP A 104 15.16 10.05 -10.84
CA ASP A 104 14.19 9.05 -11.32
C ASP A 104 12.75 9.52 -11.07
N LEU A 105 12.46 10.05 -9.88
CA LEU A 105 11.14 10.58 -9.51
C LEU A 105 10.76 11.79 -10.37
N GLU A 106 11.70 12.72 -10.60
CA GLU A 106 11.48 13.91 -11.43
C GLU A 106 11.19 13.55 -12.89
N ARG A 107 11.93 12.60 -13.45
CA ARG A 107 11.66 12.08 -14.79
C ARG A 107 10.29 11.42 -14.88
N ALA A 108 9.92 10.60 -13.90
CA ALA A 108 8.63 9.94 -13.87
C ALA A 108 7.46 10.94 -13.73
N LEU A 109 7.60 12.00 -12.93
CA LEU A 109 6.61 13.09 -12.83
C LEU A 109 6.45 13.82 -14.16
N CYS A 110 7.56 14.16 -14.80
CA CYS A 110 7.55 14.83 -16.10
C CYS A 110 6.86 13.95 -17.16
N ALA A 111 7.23 12.67 -17.24
CA ALA A 111 6.64 11.72 -18.18
C ALA A 111 5.13 11.50 -17.94
N ALA A 112 4.70 11.47 -16.68
CA ALA A 112 3.29 11.34 -16.33
C ALA A 112 2.49 12.64 -16.55
N ASN A 113 3.16 13.77 -16.78
CA ASN A 113 2.58 15.10 -16.89
C ASN A 113 1.64 15.43 -15.70
N VAL A 114 2.12 15.17 -14.49
CA VAL A 114 1.41 15.41 -13.24
C VAL A 114 2.29 16.20 -12.26
N ILE A 115 1.65 16.83 -11.28
CA ILE A 115 2.32 17.48 -10.16
C ILE A 115 1.91 16.82 -8.85
N ILE A 116 2.81 16.76 -7.90
CA ILE A 116 2.51 16.38 -6.51
C ILE A 116 1.82 17.58 -5.84
N ARG A 117 0.71 17.29 -5.14
CA ARG A 117 -0.01 18.25 -4.31
C ARG A 117 0.09 17.85 -2.84
N PRO A 118 -0.07 18.78 -1.90
CA PRO A 118 -0.10 18.45 -0.49
C PRO A 118 -1.15 17.38 -0.18
N LYS A 119 -0.78 16.42 0.68
CA LYS A 119 -1.59 15.25 1.09
C LYS A 119 -1.86 14.21 0.00
N ASP A 120 -1.27 14.31 -1.18
CA ASP A 120 -1.37 13.25 -2.19
C ASP A 120 -0.82 11.92 -1.67
N THR A 121 -1.40 10.84 -2.18
CA THR A 121 -0.76 9.52 -2.19
C THR A 121 0.03 9.35 -3.49
N VAL A 122 1.32 8.99 -3.37
CA VAL A 122 2.20 8.76 -4.52
C VAL A 122 2.49 7.27 -4.65
N LEU A 123 1.98 6.62 -5.69
CA LEU A 123 2.22 5.20 -5.96
C LEU A 123 3.42 5.05 -6.91
N LEU A 124 4.33 4.13 -6.59
CA LEU A 124 5.58 3.91 -7.33
C LEU A 124 5.50 2.55 -8.06
N HIS A 125 5.21 2.59 -9.35
CA HIS A 125 5.18 1.40 -10.20
C HIS A 125 6.58 0.98 -10.61
N MET A 126 7.08 -0.11 -10.06
CA MET A 126 8.41 -0.68 -10.35
C MET A 126 8.33 -2.00 -11.15
N ASP A 127 7.11 -2.44 -11.51
CA ASP A 127 6.81 -3.74 -12.11
C ASP A 127 7.40 -4.92 -11.30
N PHE A 128 7.63 -4.69 -10.01
CA PHE A 128 8.37 -5.64 -9.18
C PHE A 128 7.53 -6.87 -8.86
N PHE A 129 6.25 -6.70 -8.55
CA PHE A 129 5.37 -7.84 -8.27
C PHE A 129 5.34 -8.83 -9.43
N ARG A 130 5.08 -8.37 -10.65
CA ARG A 130 5.03 -9.20 -11.85
C ARG A 130 6.36 -9.87 -12.16
N ARG A 131 7.48 -9.16 -11.92
CA ARG A 131 8.83 -9.65 -12.21
C ARG A 131 9.31 -10.70 -11.22
N CYS A 132 8.94 -10.60 -9.94
CA CYS A 132 9.62 -11.34 -8.87
C CYS A 132 8.70 -12.14 -7.95
N TYR A 133 7.37 -11.92 -7.93
CA TYR A 133 6.50 -12.65 -7.02
C TYR A 133 6.57 -14.16 -7.21
N GLY A 134 6.73 -14.91 -6.10
CA GLY A 134 6.89 -16.36 -6.14
C GLY A 134 8.24 -16.86 -6.64
N ARG A 135 9.21 -15.96 -6.88
CA ARG A 135 10.57 -16.30 -7.33
C ARG A 135 11.59 -16.02 -6.23
N GLU A 136 12.76 -16.62 -6.37
CA GLU A 136 13.94 -16.25 -5.58
C GLU A 136 14.20 -14.73 -5.72
N GLY A 137 14.59 -14.08 -4.63
CA GLY A 137 14.84 -12.64 -4.61
C GLY A 137 13.61 -11.77 -4.38
N TYR A 138 12.37 -12.32 -4.32
CA TYR A 138 11.18 -11.51 -4.06
C TYR A 138 11.26 -10.69 -2.76
N LEU A 139 11.91 -11.23 -1.73
CA LEU A 139 12.05 -10.55 -0.43
C LEU A 139 13.28 -9.63 -0.34
N THR A 140 14.16 -9.61 -1.36
CA THR A 140 15.46 -8.92 -1.27
C THR A 140 15.82 -8.07 -2.48
N ASP A 141 15.32 -8.40 -3.68
CA ASP A 141 15.90 -7.89 -4.92
C ASP A 141 15.14 -6.67 -5.50
N PHE A 142 14.27 -6.06 -4.72
CA PHE A 142 13.45 -4.93 -5.15
C PHE A 142 14.27 -3.64 -5.30
N PRO A 143 13.88 -2.77 -6.27
CA PRO A 143 14.30 -1.38 -6.27
C PRO A 143 13.69 -0.67 -5.06
N GLY A 144 14.41 0.28 -4.46
CA GLY A 144 13.90 0.99 -3.29
C GLY A 144 14.28 2.47 -3.27
N LEU A 145 13.49 3.27 -2.58
CA LEU A 145 13.81 4.67 -2.33
C LEU A 145 15.13 4.77 -1.53
N THR A 146 15.86 5.85 -1.75
CA THR A 146 16.93 6.28 -0.86
C THR A 146 16.38 7.24 0.20
N LYS A 147 17.16 7.52 1.24
CA LYS A 147 16.85 8.57 2.21
C LYS A 147 16.54 9.90 1.52
N GLU A 148 17.35 10.28 0.54
CA GLU A 148 17.24 11.53 -0.20
C GLU A 148 15.94 11.61 -1.01
N SER A 149 15.61 10.53 -1.76
CA SER A 149 14.42 10.49 -2.57
C SER A 149 13.14 10.39 -1.73
N ALA A 150 13.15 9.67 -0.61
CA ALA A 150 12.05 9.66 0.34
C ALA A 150 11.86 11.05 1.00
N THR A 151 12.96 11.69 1.40
CA THR A 151 12.92 13.08 1.94
C THR A 151 12.39 14.08 0.90
N TRP A 152 12.75 13.89 -0.36
CA TRP A 152 12.27 14.73 -1.45
C TRP A 152 10.75 14.61 -1.65
N LEU A 153 10.18 13.40 -1.56
CA LEU A 153 8.73 13.17 -1.55
C LEU A 153 8.08 13.85 -0.33
N ALA A 154 8.60 13.60 0.87
CA ALA A 154 8.07 14.14 2.11
C ALA A 154 8.04 15.68 2.11
N ARG A 155 9.09 16.33 1.65
CA ARG A 155 9.17 17.80 1.54
C ARG A 155 8.18 18.41 0.54
N ARG A 156 7.62 17.62 -0.37
CA ARG A 156 6.52 18.03 -1.24
C ARG A 156 5.15 17.94 -0.57
N GLY A 157 5.14 17.55 0.70
CA GLY A 157 3.93 17.52 1.52
C GLY A 157 2.99 16.36 1.19
N ILE A 158 3.49 15.25 0.63
CA ILE A 158 2.66 14.07 0.43
C ILE A 158 2.08 13.57 1.75
N GLY A 159 0.91 12.94 1.72
CA GLY A 159 0.35 12.26 2.88
C GLY A 159 0.91 10.86 3.06
N MET A 160 1.12 10.16 1.94
CA MET A 160 1.51 8.76 1.91
C MET A 160 2.16 8.41 0.57
N PHE A 161 2.97 7.37 0.55
CA PHE A 161 3.39 6.74 -0.70
C PHE A 161 3.17 5.22 -0.65
N GLY A 162 3.24 4.55 -1.79
CA GLY A 162 3.05 3.10 -1.86
C GLY A 162 3.95 2.42 -2.88
N VAL A 163 4.40 1.20 -2.54
CA VAL A 163 5.32 0.39 -3.34
C VAL A 163 4.78 -1.02 -3.57
N GLU A 164 5.24 -1.68 -4.65
CA GLU A 164 4.94 -3.10 -4.92
C GLU A 164 5.80 -4.05 -4.07
N ALA A 165 6.93 -3.56 -3.59
CA ALA A 165 7.89 -4.33 -2.79
C ALA A 165 7.38 -4.58 -1.36
N VAL A 166 8.12 -5.45 -0.65
CA VAL A 166 7.88 -5.79 0.76
C VAL A 166 8.54 -4.81 1.72
N SER A 167 9.07 -3.70 1.19
CA SER A 167 9.66 -2.59 1.94
C SER A 167 9.89 -1.40 1.01
N PRO A 168 9.88 -0.16 1.53
CA PRO A 168 9.99 1.05 0.69
C PRO A 168 11.43 1.35 0.26
N GLY A 169 12.42 0.96 1.06
CA GLY A 169 13.85 1.07 0.77
C GLY A 169 14.49 -0.31 0.60
N ARG A 170 15.62 -0.40 -0.10
CA ARG A 170 16.34 -1.68 -0.26
C ARG A 170 16.73 -2.28 1.10
N PRO A 171 16.82 -3.62 1.20
CA PRO A 171 17.13 -4.29 2.46
C PRO A 171 18.36 -3.70 3.19
N GLY A 172 18.31 -3.68 4.51
CA GLY A 172 19.37 -3.17 5.38
C GLY A 172 19.22 -1.69 5.70
N ARG A 173 20.34 -0.97 5.85
CA ARG A 173 20.40 0.42 6.32
C ARG A 173 19.48 1.35 5.53
N ASN A 174 19.45 1.21 4.22
CA ASN A 174 18.64 2.06 3.34
C ASN A 174 17.14 1.97 3.71
N ASN A 175 16.64 0.77 4.01
CA ASN A 175 15.25 0.60 4.43
C ASN A 175 14.96 1.32 5.76
N PHE A 176 15.86 1.21 6.73
CA PHE A 176 15.71 1.90 8.02
C PHE A 176 15.71 3.42 7.85
N GLU A 177 16.57 3.95 6.98
CA GLU A 177 16.64 5.37 6.69
C GLU A 177 15.34 5.90 6.07
N VAL A 178 14.69 5.13 5.17
CA VAL A 178 13.40 5.51 4.57
C VAL A 178 12.28 5.52 5.63
N HIS A 179 12.23 4.54 6.53
CA HIS A 179 11.29 4.54 7.66
C HIS A 179 11.52 5.74 8.60
N HIS A 180 12.79 6.08 8.87
CA HIS A 180 13.10 7.28 9.66
C HIS A 180 12.64 8.56 8.96
N VAL A 181 12.70 8.65 7.64
CA VAL A 181 12.10 9.78 6.90
C VAL A 181 10.61 9.85 7.12
N CYS A 182 9.90 8.71 7.07
CA CYS A 182 8.46 8.67 7.38
C CYS A 182 8.17 9.20 8.78
N ARG A 183 8.91 8.73 9.78
CA ARG A 183 8.85 9.19 11.17
C ARG A 183 9.07 10.69 11.31
N ASP A 184 10.16 11.17 10.72
CA ASP A 184 10.63 12.55 10.93
C ASP A 184 9.77 13.59 10.19
N HIS A 185 9.03 13.16 9.17
CA HIS A 185 8.13 14.01 8.38
C HIS A 185 6.64 13.75 8.65
N GLY A 186 6.29 12.81 9.52
CA GLY A 186 4.90 12.49 9.84
C GLY A 186 4.09 11.94 8.66
N ILE A 187 4.73 11.20 7.75
CA ILE A 187 4.09 10.50 6.64
C ILE A 187 4.13 8.99 6.88
N THR A 188 3.33 8.25 6.13
CA THR A 188 3.37 6.80 6.15
C THR A 188 3.49 6.21 4.76
N HIS A 189 3.50 4.87 4.66
CA HIS A 189 3.62 4.18 3.38
C HIS A 189 2.84 2.87 3.36
N MET A 190 2.64 2.37 2.13
CA MET A 190 2.03 1.09 1.85
C MET A 190 3.02 0.18 1.15
N GLU A 191 2.92 -1.11 1.43
CA GLU A 191 3.74 -2.15 0.85
C GLU A 191 2.91 -3.24 0.17
N GLY A 192 3.52 -3.97 -0.73
CA GLY A 192 2.88 -5.11 -1.39
C GLY A 192 1.72 -4.76 -2.31
N LEU A 193 1.73 -3.57 -2.92
CA LEU A 193 0.75 -3.18 -3.93
C LEU A 193 0.92 -3.99 -5.22
N VAL A 194 -0.15 -4.11 -5.99
CA VAL A 194 -0.19 -4.78 -7.29
C VAL A 194 -0.97 -3.95 -8.31
N ASN A 195 -0.93 -4.35 -9.59
CA ASN A 195 -1.69 -3.71 -10.67
C ASN A 195 -1.41 -2.21 -10.87
N LEU A 196 -0.27 -1.70 -10.43
CA LEU A 196 0.10 -0.29 -10.61
C LEU A 196 0.34 0.08 -12.08
N ASP A 197 0.69 -0.89 -12.93
CA ASP A 197 0.78 -0.76 -14.38
C ASP A 197 -0.51 -0.20 -15.00
N LYS A 198 -1.67 -0.57 -14.45
CA LYS A 198 -2.99 -0.10 -14.89
C LYS A 198 -3.24 1.38 -14.62
N LEU A 199 -2.41 2.01 -13.78
CA LEU A 199 -2.52 3.41 -13.38
C LEU A 199 -1.55 4.32 -14.15
N VAL A 200 -0.54 3.76 -14.80
CA VAL A 200 0.44 4.51 -15.59
C VAL A 200 -0.30 5.31 -16.68
N GLY A 201 -0.01 6.60 -16.76
CA GLY A 201 -0.63 7.51 -17.73
C GLY A 201 -2.10 7.86 -17.49
N LYS A 202 -2.70 7.45 -16.35
CA LYS A 202 -4.11 7.81 -16.03
C LYS A 202 -4.26 9.19 -15.40
N GLY A 203 -3.16 9.92 -15.16
CA GLY A 203 -3.20 11.19 -14.45
C GLY A 203 -3.55 11.02 -12.97
N ARG A 204 -4.34 11.93 -12.45
CA ARG A 204 -4.80 11.88 -11.04
C ARG A 204 -6.03 10.98 -10.89
N PHE A 205 -6.15 10.34 -9.76
CA PHE A 205 -7.27 9.47 -9.38
C PHE A 205 -7.46 9.52 -7.85
N ARG A 206 -8.55 8.95 -7.35
CA ARG A 206 -8.72 8.78 -5.90
C ARG A 206 -8.15 7.44 -5.46
N PHE A 207 -7.39 7.48 -4.37
CA PHE A 207 -6.93 6.31 -3.64
C PHE A 207 -7.86 6.06 -2.45
N ILE A 208 -8.19 4.78 -2.22
CA ILE A 208 -8.99 4.30 -1.10
C ILE A 208 -8.30 3.07 -0.54
N GLY A 209 -7.99 3.06 0.78
CA GLY A 209 -7.31 1.93 1.38
C GLY A 209 -7.45 1.93 2.90
N PHE A 210 -8.70 1.87 3.41
CA PHE A 210 -8.93 1.89 4.85
C PHE A 210 -8.33 0.66 5.55
N PRO A 211 -7.58 0.86 6.64
CA PRO A 211 -7.08 -0.22 7.47
C PRO A 211 -8.19 -0.83 8.32
N LEU A 212 -7.96 -2.05 8.79
CA LEU A 212 -8.74 -2.60 9.90
C LEU A 212 -8.47 -1.79 11.16
N LYS A 213 -9.50 -1.60 12.01
CA LYS A 213 -9.37 -0.87 13.26
C LYS A 213 -8.76 -1.78 14.35
N ILE A 214 -7.51 -2.16 14.17
CA ILE A 214 -6.77 -3.02 15.11
C ILE A 214 -6.26 -2.15 16.25
N LYS A 215 -6.82 -2.30 17.45
CA LYS A 215 -6.43 -1.50 18.61
C LYS A 215 -4.95 -1.70 18.95
N GLY A 216 -4.18 -0.62 18.94
CA GLY A 216 -2.74 -0.64 19.15
C GLY A 216 -1.93 -1.30 18.02
N GLY A 217 -2.53 -1.54 16.86
CA GLY A 217 -1.86 -2.17 15.71
C GLY A 217 -0.73 -1.32 15.16
N THR A 218 0.35 -1.96 14.75
CA THR A 218 1.53 -1.30 14.16
C THR A 218 1.39 -1.09 12.67
N GLY A 219 0.40 -1.73 12.06
CA GLY A 219 0.00 -1.63 10.66
C GLY A 219 -1.33 -2.34 10.45
N SER A 220 -1.77 -2.46 9.23
CA SER A 220 -2.95 -3.23 8.88
C SER A 220 -2.98 -3.63 7.42
N PRO A 221 -3.39 -4.87 7.09
CA PRO A 221 -3.84 -5.19 5.75
C PRO A 221 -4.94 -4.25 5.30
N ILE A 222 -4.92 -3.87 4.03
CA ILE A 222 -5.91 -3.00 3.39
C ILE A 222 -6.41 -3.61 2.09
N ARG A 223 -7.66 -3.28 1.71
CA ARG A 223 -8.07 -3.42 0.31
C ARG A 223 -7.78 -2.10 -0.40
N ALA A 224 -6.58 -1.98 -0.96
CA ALA A 224 -6.14 -0.80 -1.71
C ALA A 224 -6.86 -0.73 -3.06
N VAL A 225 -7.47 0.41 -3.36
CA VAL A 225 -8.27 0.62 -4.56
C VAL A 225 -7.94 1.96 -5.18
N ALA A 226 -7.75 1.99 -6.50
CA ALA A 226 -7.78 3.22 -7.27
C ALA A 226 -9.16 3.41 -7.89
N TRP A 227 -9.74 4.58 -7.67
CA TRP A 227 -10.99 4.99 -8.30
C TRP A 227 -10.71 6.00 -9.40
N LEU A 228 -10.91 5.53 -10.64
CA LEU A 228 -10.80 6.37 -11.84
C LEU A 228 -12.17 6.98 -12.17
N GLU A 229 -12.26 8.30 -12.11
CA GLU A 229 -13.43 9.03 -12.55
C GLU A 229 -13.56 9.03 -14.06
N SER A 230 -14.80 9.03 -14.57
CA SER A 230 -15.02 9.20 -16.00
C SER A 230 -14.74 10.65 -16.41
N GLN A 231 -14.36 10.86 -17.67
CA GLN A 231 -14.14 12.21 -18.24
C GLN A 231 -15.32 13.15 -17.98
N ARG A 232 -16.57 12.60 -18.01
CA ARG A 232 -17.81 13.36 -17.75
C ARG A 232 -17.90 13.86 -16.30
N GLN A 233 -17.43 13.08 -15.33
CA GLN A 233 -17.44 13.46 -13.92
C GLN A 233 -16.41 14.57 -13.63
N ARG A 234 -15.21 14.46 -14.18
CA ARG A 234 -14.16 15.51 -14.05
C ARG A 234 -14.62 16.85 -14.63
N ASN A 235 -15.28 16.82 -15.77
CA ASN A 235 -15.79 18.04 -16.40
C ASN A 235 -16.94 18.68 -15.58
N ALA A 236 -17.79 17.87 -14.94
CA ALA A 236 -18.88 18.38 -14.10
C ALA A 236 -18.38 19.04 -12.79
N GLU A 237 -17.27 18.57 -12.23
CA GLU A 237 -16.63 19.21 -11.05
C GLU A 237 -15.90 20.51 -11.43
N ALA A 238 -15.26 20.55 -12.60
CA ALA A 238 -14.62 21.76 -13.10
C ALA A 238 -15.61 22.91 -13.35
N PHE A 239 -16.86 22.62 -13.76
CA PHE A 239 -17.92 23.60 -13.94
C PHE A 239 -18.56 24.10 -12.63
N LYS A 240 -18.38 23.40 -11.50
CA LYS A 240 -18.90 23.84 -10.19
C LYS A 240 -17.95 24.78 -9.44
N CYS A 241 -16.72 24.93 -9.92
CA CYS A 241 -15.70 25.81 -9.32
C CYS A 241 -15.51 27.12 -10.09
N GLN A 242 -16.38 27.43 -11.05
CA GLN A 242 -16.52 28.72 -11.71
C GLN A 242 -17.79 29.43 -11.23
#